data_cb0e91cc8e4098ae5ee82942ba061124
#
_entry.id   cb0e91cc8e4098ae5ee82942ba061124
#
_cell.length_a   1.000
_cell.length_b   1.000
_cell.length_c   1.000
_cell.angle_alpha   90.00
_cell.angle_beta   90.00
_cell.angle_gamma   90.00
#
_symmetry.space_group_name_H-M   'P 1'
#
loop_
_entity.id
_entity.type
_entity.pdbx_description
1 polymer ?
#
loop_
_entity_poly.entity_id
_entity_poly.type
_entity_poly.pdbx_seq_one_letter_code
_entity_poly.pdbx_strand_id
1 'polypeptide(L)'
;MDEVTTDDLRLLLVPISKQSASLYSKMNMLIKCVFYSAEESKIISYNPAASLSAKGGTPKQEKKALTDEQVKILLDTIRGLPPYVFVMIGLYAGLRREEILALRWDCVFLDEATPYISVRRAWRSVNNRPVISTELKTPAAKRDIPIPGKLVECLKEA
;
A
#
# COMPACT_ATOMS: atom_id res chain seq x y z
N MET A 1 -0.16 -36.12 0.20
CA MET A 1 -0.15 -35.12 -0.89
C MET A 1 -0.42 -35.74 -2.26
N ASP A 2 -0.08 -36.98 -2.46
CA ASP A 2 -0.29 -37.71 -3.74
C ASP A 2 -1.76 -37.95 -4.10
N GLU A 3 -2.69 -37.76 -3.15
CA GLU A 3 -4.14 -37.91 -3.35
C GLU A 3 -4.84 -36.62 -3.81
N VAL A 4 -4.14 -35.47 -3.77
CA VAL A 4 -4.73 -34.19 -4.15
C VAL A 4 -4.73 -34.06 -5.67
N THR A 5 -5.90 -33.86 -6.23
CA THR A 5 -6.08 -33.67 -7.68
C THR A 5 -6.15 -32.17 -8.06
N THR A 6 -5.99 -31.90 -9.35
CA THR A 6 -6.19 -30.54 -9.87
C THR A 6 -7.60 -30.03 -9.63
N ASP A 7 -8.60 -30.92 -9.64
CA ASP A 7 -10.00 -30.54 -9.43
C ASP A 7 -10.28 -30.19 -7.97
N ASP A 8 -9.64 -30.86 -7.01
CA ASP A 8 -9.71 -30.45 -5.59
C ASP A 8 -9.19 -29.05 -5.40
N LEU A 9 -8.06 -28.70 -6.05
CA LEU A 9 -7.51 -27.35 -5.99
C LEU A 9 -8.39 -26.32 -6.68
N ARG A 10 -9.06 -26.69 -7.78
CA ARG A 10 -10.07 -25.82 -8.42
C ARG A 10 -11.25 -25.58 -7.51
N LEU A 11 -11.79 -26.63 -6.87
CA LEU A 11 -12.89 -26.51 -5.91
C LEU A 11 -12.53 -25.62 -4.72
N LEU A 12 -11.32 -25.72 -4.20
CA LEU A 12 -10.79 -24.83 -3.15
C LEU A 12 -10.79 -23.36 -3.60
N LEU A 13 -10.50 -23.09 -4.87
CA LEU A 13 -10.45 -21.73 -5.42
C LEU A 13 -11.83 -21.15 -5.77
N VAL A 14 -12.88 -21.96 -5.89
CA VAL A 14 -14.25 -21.50 -6.25
C VAL A 14 -14.78 -20.41 -5.31
N PRO A 15 -14.79 -20.57 -3.96
CA PRO A 15 -15.28 -19.52 -3.07
C PRO A 15 -14.41 -18.24 -3.15
N ILE A 16 -13.12 -18.38 -3.41
CA ILE A 16 -12.18 -17.26 -3.54
C ILE A 16 -12.40 -16.51 -4.87
N SER A 17 -12.78 -17.22 -5.93
CA SER A 17 -13.09 -16.62 -7.23
C SER A 17 -14.29 -15.67 -7.20
N LYS A 18 -15.16 -15.79 -6.20
CA LYS A 18 -16.31 -14.89 -5.97
C LYS A 18 -15.94 -13.63 -5.19
N GLN A 19 -14.70 -13.55 -4.67
CA GLN A 19 -14.20 -12.42 -3.89
C GLN A 19 -13.39 -11.48 -4.78
N SER A 20 -12.12 -11.25 -4.48
CA SER A 20 -11.30 -10.33 -5.25
C SER A 20 -10.27 -11.03 -6.12
N ALA A 21 -9.99 -10.48 -7.30
CA ALA A 21 -8.96 -10.98 -8.20
C ALA A 21 -7.56 -10.97 -7.53
N SER A 22 -7.29 -10.00 -6.66
CA SER A 22 -6.02 -9.93 -5.92
C SER A 22 -5.87 -11.09 -4.93
N LEU A 23 -6.94 -11.44 -4.21
CA LEU A 23 -6.94 -12.58 -3.29
C LEU A 23 -6.79 -13.89 -4.06
N TYR A 24 -7.58 -14.06 -5.13
CA TYR A 24 -7.50 -15.23 -5.99
C TYR A 24 -6.06 -15.43 -6.53
N SER A 25 -5.44 -14.38 -7.07
CA SER A 25 -4.08 -14.44 -7.61
C SER A 25 -3.05 -14.84 -6.53
N LYS A 26 -3.16 -14.30 -5.31
CA LYS A 26 -2.26 -14.65 -4.21
C LYS A 26 -2.42 -16.09 -3.76
N MET A 27 -3.66 -16.57 -3.63
CA MET A 27 -3.95 -17.95 -3.24
C MET A 27 -3.47 -18.93 -4.33
N ASN A 28 -3.75 -18.64 -5.59
CA ASN A 28 -3.27 -19.44 -6.71
C ASN A 28 -1.73 -19.51 -6.76
N MET A 29 -1.06 -18.37 -6.52
CA MET A 29 0.41 -18.32 -6.44
C MET A 29 0.92 -19.17 -5.26
N LEU A 30 0.32 -19.03 -4.09
CA LEU A 30 0.71 -19.80 -2.89
C LEU A 30 0.58 -21.31 -3.13
N ILE A 31 -0.57 -21.75 -3.68
CA ILE A 31 -0.80 -23.16 -4.02
C ILE A 31 0.28 -23.65 -4.99
N LYS A 32 0.54 -22.90 -6.06
CA LYS A 32 1.59 -23.26 -7.03
C LYS A 32 2.97 -23.36 -6.40
N CYS A 33 3.33 -22.42 -5.52
CA CYS A 33 4.61 -22.45 -4.84
C CYS A 33 4.77 -23.70 -3.95
N VAL A 34 3.72 -24.06 -3.20
CA VAL A 34 3.74 -25.26 -2.31
C VAL A 34 3.91 -26.53 -3.13
N PHE A 35 3.11 -26.74 -4.17
CA PHE A 35 3.17 -27.96 -4.97
C PHE A 35 4.43 -28.03 -5.84
N TYR A 36 4.93 -26.89 -6.33
CA TYR A 36 6.21 -26.82 -7.03
C TYR A 36 7.36 -27.26 -6.11
N SER A 37 7.40 -26.73 -4.89
CA SER A 37 8.45 -27.10 -3.91
C SER A 37 8.36 -28.59 -3.51
N ALA A 38 7.14 -29.15 -3.40
CA ALA A 38 6.94 -30.56 -3.11
C ALA A 38 7.42 -31.47 -4.25
N GLU A 39 7.19 -31.08 -5.49
CA GLU A 39 7.66 -31.78 -6.69
C GLU A 39 9.19 -31.70 -6.80
N GLU A 40 9.78 -30.50 -6.63
CA GLU A 40 11.24 -30.29 -6.64
C GLU A 40 11.94 -31.10 -5.55
N SER A 41 11.33 -31.19 -4.37
CA SER A 41 11.81 -32.00 -3.23
C SER A 41 11.52 -33.51 -3.38
N LYS A 42 10.94 -33.95 -4.49
CA LYS A 42 10.55 -35.34 -4.75
C LYS A 42 9.59 -35.95 -3.71
N ILE A 43 8.81 -35.12 -3.04
CA ILE A 43 7.77 -35.54 -2.10
C ILE A 43 6.54 -36.04 -2.87
N ILE A 44 6.29 -35.48 -4.05
CA ILE A 44 5.25 -35.88 -5.01
C ILE A 44 5.89 -36.15 -6.38
N SER A 45 5.29 -37.06 -7.15
CA SER A 45 5.75 -37.39 -8.50
C SER A 45 5.06 -36.56 -9.60
N TYR A 46 3.95 -35.91 -9.25
CA TYR A 46 3.13 -35.09 -10.17
C TYR A 46 2.64 -33.83 -9.47
N ASN A 47 2.67 -32.71 -10.17
CA ASN A 47 2.22 -31.42 -9.65
C ASN A 47 0.77 -31.10 -10.08
N PRO A 48 -0.23 -31.27 -9.19
CA PRO A 48 -1.63 -30.99 -9.55
C PRO A 48 -1.91 -29.50 -9.73
N ALA A 49 -1.03 -28.62 -9.28
CA ALA A 49 -1.21 -27.17 -9.40
C ALA A 49 -0.65 -26.59 -10.73
N ALA A 50 0.06 -27.38 -11.53
CA ALA A 50 0.72 -26.91 -12.75
C ALA A 50 -0.28 -26.25 -13.73
N SER A 51 -1.46 -26.87 -13.92
CA SER A 51 -2.49 -26.42 -14.88
C SER A 51 -3.53 -25.46 -14.30
N LEU A 52 -3.37 -24.97 -13.04
CA LEU A 52 -4.30 -24.02 -12.46
C LEU A 52 -4.29 -22.69 -13.23
N SER A 53 -5.48 -22.14 -13.50
CA SER A 53 -5.61 -20.84 -14.15
C SER A 53 -5.09 -19.70 -13.25
N ALA A 54 -4.30 -18.81 -13.83
CA ALA A 54 -3.85 -17.61 -13.15
C ALA A 54 -4.95 -16.52 -13.07
N LYS A 55 -6.04 -16.67 -13.83
CA LYS A 55 -7.11 -15.68 -13.95
C LYS A 55 -8.34 -16.14 -13.18
N GLY A 56 -8.82 -15.30 -12.27
CA GLY A 56 -10.04 -15.52 -11.48
C GLY A 56 -10.26 -14.38 -10.49
N GLY A 57 -11.42 -14.39 -9.85
CA GLY A 57 -11.83 -13.36 -8.89
C GLY A 57 -12.48 -12.14 -9.55
N THR A 58 -13.23 -11.39 -8.73
CA THR A 58 -13.86 -10.14 -9.16
C THR A 58 -12.81 -9.10 -9.44
N PRO A 59 -12.80 -8.45 -10.61
CA PRO A 59 -11.86 -7.40 -10.95
C PRO A 59 -11.88 -6.27 -9.91
N LYS A 60 -10.73 -5.70 -9.64
CA LYS A 60 -10.62 -4.54 -8.77
C LYS A 60 -11.35 -3.36 -9.41
N GLN A 61 -12.25 -2.72 -8.65
CA GLN A 61 -12.81 -1.45 -9.08
C GLN A 61 -11.69 -0.42 -9.25
N GLU A 62 -11.70 0.25 -10.38
CA GLU A 62 -10.76 1.33 -10.66
C GLU A 62 -11.06 2.51 -9.73
N LYS A 63 -10.10 2.87 -8.90
CA LYS A 63 -10.22 4.05 -8.04
C LYS A 63 -9.91 5.28 -8.88
N LYS A 64 -10.91 6.12 -9.10
CA LYS A 64 -10.71 7.41 -9.76
C LYS A 64 -10.09 8.40 -8.78
N ALA A 65 -9.20 9.24 -9.28
CA ALA A 65 -8.72 10.40 -8.54
C ALA A 65 -9.88 11.39 -8.31
N LEU A 66 -9.79 12.17 -7.25
CA LEU A 66 -10.74 13.27 -7.02
C LEU A 66 -10.58 14.32 -8.10
N THR A 67 -11.69 14.94 -8.53
CA THR A 67 -11.65 16.12 -9.39
C THR A 67 -11.22 17.35 -8.60
N ASP A 68 -10.80 18.41 -9.28
CA ASP A 68 -10.39 19.66 -8.62
C ASP A 68 -11.53 20.27 -7.78
N GLU A 69 -12.78 20.16 -8.24
CA GLU A 69 -13.96 20.61 -7.48
C GLU A 69 -14.16 19.78 -6.22
N GLN A 70 -13.99 18.47 -6.31
CA GLN A 70 -14.09 17.56 -5.15
C GLN A 70 -12.97 17.83 -4.14
N VAL A 71 -11.75 18.10 -4.61
CA VAL A 71 -10.63 18.51 -3.77
C VAL A 71 -10.94 19.81 -3.04
N LYS A 72 -11.47 20.80 -3.75
CA LYS A 72 -11.86 22.08 -3.14
C LYS A 72 -12.91 21.89 -2.06
N ILE A 73 -13.99 21.17 -2.35
CA ILE A 73 -15.06 20.88 -1.39
C ILE A 73 -14.50 20.16 -0.16
N LEU A 74 -13.63 19.16 -0.38
CA LEU A 74 -12.99 18.40 0.72
C LEU A 74 -12.20 19.36 1.62
N LEU A 75 -11.31 20.17 1.05
CA LEU A 75 -10.44 21.06 1.83
C LEU A 75 -11.25 22.14 2.56
N ASP A 76 -12.28 22.69 1.94
CA ASP A 76 -13.17 23.70 2.57
C ASP A 76 -13.95 23.06 3.73
N THR A 77 -14.41 21.81 3.57
CA THR A 77 -15.18 21.10 4.61
C THR A 77 -14.34 20.77 5.83
N ILE A 78 -13.07 20.39 5.66
CA ILE A 78 -12.19 19.96 6.77
C ILE A 78 -11.30 21.09 7.30
N ARG A 79 -11.40 22.29 6.77
CA ARG A 79 -10.61 23.45 7.22
C ARG A 79 -10.84 23.70 8.72
N GLY A 80 -9.74 23.83 9.46
CA GLY A 80 -9.80 24.01 10.93
C GLY A 80 -10.05 22.72 11.72
N LEU A 81 -10.24 21.57 11.06
CA LEU A 81 -10.33 20.27 11.72
C LEU A 81 -8.96 19.58 11.79
N PRO A 82 -8.72 18.70 12.79
CA PRO A 82 -7.44 18.00 12.96
C PRO A 82 -6.88 17.30 11.71
N PRO A 83 -7.71 16.70 10.81
CA PRO A 83 -7.19 16.03 9.64
C PRO A 83 -6.74 16.97 8.51
N TYR A 84 -6.97 18.28 8.61
CA TYR A 84 -6.69 19.23 7.50
C TYR A 84 -5.24 19.19 7.05
N VAL A 85 -4.29 19.36 7.96
CA VAL A 85 -2.84 19.34 7.67
C VAL A 85 -2.42 17.99 7.10
N PHE A 86 -2.94 16.89 7.64
CA PHE A 86 -2.67 15.54 7.15
C PHE A 86 -3.09 15.37 5.68
N VAL A 87 -4.29 15.85 5.34
CA VAL A 87 -4.83 15.78 3.96
C VAL A 87 -4.04 16.70 3.03
N MET A 88 -3.68 17.91 3.48
CA MET A 88 -2.85 18.85 2.73
C MET A 88 -1.48 18.25 2.37
N ILE A 89 -0.79 17.61 3.33
CA ILE A 89 0.48 16.95 3.08
C ILE A 89 0.30 15.79 2.09
N GLY A 90 -0.73 14.95 2.28
CA GLY A 90 -1.01 13.83 1.38
C GLY A 90 -1.30 14.28 -0.05
N LEU A 91 -2.06 15.36 -0.22
CA LEU A 91 -2.50 15.88 -1.50
C LEU A 91 -1.36 16.58 -2.27
N TYR A 92 -0.60 17.46 -1.58
CA TYR A 92 0.38 18.33 -2.25
C TYR A 92 1.83 17.81 -2.22
N ALA A 93 2.19 16.96 -1.26
CA ALA A 93 3.51 16.33 -1.20
C ALA A 93 3.49 14.83 -1.57
N GLY A 94 2.32 14.21 -1.70
CA GLY A 94 2.21 12.81 -2.09
C GLY A 94 2.85 11.83 -1.11
N LEU A 95 2.96 12.18 0.16
CA LEU A 95 3.49 11.29 1.18
C LEU A 95 2.54 10.12 1.44
N ARG A 96 3.11 8.96 1.74
CA ARG A 96 2.32 7.82 2.20
C ARG A 96 1.76 8.08 3.59
N ARG A 97 0.62 7.49 3.91
CA ARG A 97 -0.02 7.63 5.22
C ARG A 97 0.95 7.42 6.38
N GLU A 98 1.74 6.37 6.32
CA GLU A 98 2.72 6.02 7.35
C GLU A 98 3.88 7.02 7.46
N GLU A 99 4.23 7.68 6.35
CA GLU A 99 5.25 8.73 6.29
C GLU A 99 4.72 10.02 6.94
N ILE A 100 3.45 10.40 6.65
CA ILE A 100 2.81 11.58 7.25
C ILE A 100 2.69 11.40 8.78
N LEU A 101 2.22 10.22 9.23
CA LEU A 101 2.08 9.93 10.67
C LEU A 101 3.39 9.92 11.45
N ALA A 102 4.53 9.74 10.77
CA ALA A 102 5.86 9.78 11.36
C ALA A 102 6.61 11.09 11.08
N LEU A 103 5.98 12.03 10.38
CA LEU A 103 6.59 13.32 10.05
C LEU A 103 6.81 14.14 11.32
N ARG A 104 7.95 14.80 11.40
CA ARG A 104 8.32 15.71 12.49
C ARG A 104 8.80 17.03 11.92
N TRP A 105 8.70 18.09 12.70
CA TRP A 105 9.11 19.42 12.30
C TRP A 105 10.61 19.51 11.95
N ASP A 106 11.47 18.65 12.54
CA ASP A 106 12.89 18.54 12.19
C ASP A 106 13.16 18.06 10.75
N CYS A 107 12.11 17.63 10.04
CA CYS A 107 12.13 17.17 8.65
C CYS A 107 11.34 18.10 7.69
N VAL A 108 10.92 19.27 8.14
CA VAL A 108 10.13 20.23 7.36
C VAL A 108 10.93 21.54 7.22
N PHE A 109 11.30 21.87 6.02
CA PHE A 109 12.18 23.01 5.69
C PHE A 109 11.39 24.04 4.89
N LEU A 110 10.83 25.06 5.57
CA LEU A 110 9.92 26.04 4.98
C LEU A 110 10.62 27.32 4.50
N ASP A 111 11.77 27.64 5.07
CA ASP A 111 12.49 28.90 4.84
C ASP A 111 13.62 28.76 3.82
N GLU A 112 13.75 27.60 3.18
CA GLU A 112 14.71 27.36 2.11
C GLU A 112 14.25 28.02 0.79
N ALA A 113 15.19 28.29 -0.10
CA ALA A 113 14.89 28.84 -1.44
C ALA A 113 13.89 27.94 -2.22
N THR A 114 13.94 26.65 -1.99
CA THR A 114 12.94 25.66 -2.44
C THR A 114 12.47 24.90 -1.22
N PRO A 115 11.32 25.24 -0.62
CA PRO A 115 10.79 24.54 0.54
C PRO A 115 10.56 23.06 0.26
N TYR A 116 10.89 22.20 1.22
CA TYR A 116 10.76 20.76 1.04
C TYR A 116 10.47 20.02 2.36
N ILE A 117 9.97 18.80 2.21
CA ILE A 117 9.81 17.83 3.30
C ILE A 117 10.78 16.67 3.07
N SER A 118 11.53 16.31 4.14
CA SER A 118 12.50 15.24 4.13
C SER A 118 11.88 13.96 4.72
N VAL A 119 11.62 12.95 3.89
CA VAL A 119 11.08 11.67 4.34
C VAL A 119 12.20 10.81 4.90
N ARG A 120 12.21 10.61 6.22
CA ARG A 120 13.27 9.86 6.94
C ARG A 120 12.71 8.76 7.84
N ARG A 121 11.41 8.79 8.13
CA ARG A 121 10.74 7.91 9.09
C ARG A 121 9.41 7.44 8.53
N ALA A 122 8.94 6.30 9.02
CA ALA A 122 7.59 5.83 8.77
C ALA A 122 7.00 5.20 10.03
N TRP A 123 5.72 5.40 10.23
CA TRP A 123 4.95 4.73 11.27
C TRP A 123 4.73 3.25 10.89
N ARG A 124 4.87 2.35 11.85
CA ARG A 124 4.59 0.91 11.69
C ARG A 124 3.85 0.38 12.91
N SER A 125 3.07 -0.66 12.70
CA SER A 125 2.52 -1.47 13.79
C SER A 125 3.42 -2.71 13.97
N VAL A 126 4.00 -2.84 15.16
CA VAL A 126 4.78 -4.01 15.56
C VAL A 126 4.11 -4.61 16.78
N ASN A 127 3.64 -5.85 16.70
CA ASN A 127 2.87 -6.50 17.76
C ASN A 127 1.70 -5.65 18.27
N ASN A 128 0.93 -5.07 17.36
CA ASN A 128 -0.18 -4.14 17.61
C ASN A 128 0.21 -2.86 18.39
N ARG A 129 1.48 -2.51 18.45
CA ARG A 129 1.95 -1.27 19.05
C ARG A 129 2.47 -0.31 17.96
N PRO A 130 2.15 0.99 18.05
CA PRO A 130 2.68 1.99 17.14
C PRO A 130 4.17 2.20 17.39
N VAL A 131 4.98 2.13 16.31
CA VAL A 131 6.42 2.36 16.35
C VAL A 131 6.80 3.29 15.19
N ILE A 132 7.60 4.31 15.47
CA ILE A 132 8.23 5.14 14.45
C ILE A 132 9.57 4.52 14.10
N SER A 133 9.70 4.07 12.85
CA SER A 133 10.92 3.44 12.35
C SER A 133 11.69 4.39 11.44
N THR A 134 13.00 4.45 11.62
CA THR A 134 13.96 5.10 10.70
C THR A 134 14.42 4.15 9.60
N GLU A 135 14.13 2.85 9.73
CA GLU A 135 14.33 1.86 8.69
C GLU A 135 13.15 1.89 7.74
N LEU A 136 13.34 2.43 6.56
CA LEU A 136 12.35 2.43 5.49
C LEU A 136 12.49 1.17 4.65
N LYS A 137 11.41 0.78 3.96
CA LYS A 137 11.34 -0.47 3.18
C LYS A 137 12.44 -0.59 2.12
N THR A 138 12.89 0.54 1.57
CA THR A 138 13.97 0.60 0.57
C THR A 138 14.82 1.85 0.82
N PRO A 139 16.11 1.86 0.43
CA PRO A 139 16.95 3.05 0.49
C PRO A 139 16.34 4.27 -0.25
N ALA A 140 15.71 4.03 -1.41
CA ALA A 140 15.04 5.06 -2.22
C ALA A 140 13.80 5.68 -1.55
N ALA A 141 13.32 5.11 -0.44
CA ALA A 141 12.21 5.69 0.31
C ALA A 141 12.65 6.92 1.13
N LYS A 142 13.95 7.06 1.42
CA LYS A 142 14.53 8.29 1.98
C LYS A 142 14.68 9.29 0.85
N ARG A 143 13.93 10.38 0.91
CA ARG A 143 13.87 11.37 -0.17
C ARG A 143 13.47 12.74 0.37
N ASP A 144 13.83 13.77 -0.37
CA ASP A 144 13.38 15.13 -0.16
C ASP A 144 12.35 15.48 -1.23
N ILE A 145 11.22 16.05 -0.82
CA ILE A 145 10.09 16.35 -1.69
C ILE A 145 9.87 17.86 -1.65
N PRO A 146 10.07 18.59 -2.75
CA PRO A 146 9.71 19.99 -2.82
C PRO A 146 8.20 20.17 -2.65
N ILE A 147 7.79 21.21 -1.95
CA ILE A 147 6.40 21.48 -1.62
C ILE A 147 5.94 22.81 -2.20
N PRO A 148 4.68 22.90 -2.68
CA PRO A 148 4.13 24.11 -3.25
C PRO A 148 3.77 25.14 -2.17
N GLY A 149 3.70 26.43 -2.55
CA GLY A 149 3.40 27.54 -1.64
C GLY A 149 2.13 27.34 -0.80
N LYS A 150 1.06 26.78 -1.36
CA LYS A 150 -0.17 26.46 -0.61
C LYS A 150 0.05 25.53 0.58
N LEU A 151 0.97 24.55 0.46
CA LEU A 151 1.31 23.67 1.56
C LEU A 151 2.24 24.38 2.56
N VAL A 152 3.15 25.23 2.07
CA VAL A 152 4.02 26.05 2.94
C VAL A 152 3.18 26.95 3.84
N GLU A 153 2.19 27.67 3.29
CA GLU A 153 1.28 28.51 4.04
C GLU A 153 0.52 27.71 5.10
N CYS A 154 -0.06 26.57 4.71
CA CYS A 154 -0.76 25.67 5.63
C CYS A 154 0.14 25.18 6.79
N LEU A 155 1.41 24.85 6.51
CA LEU A 155 2.34 24.35 7.52
C LEU A 155 2.89 25.47 8.42
N LYS A 156 2.91 26.73 7.96
CA LYS A 156 3.26 27.90 8.78
C LYS A 156 2.16 28.28 9.77
N GLU A 157 0.91 27.94 9.47
CA GLU A 157 -0.25 28.19 10.31
C GLU A 157 -0.53 27.06 11.34
N ALA A 158 0.09 25.89 11.17
CA ALA A 158 -0.16 24.68 11.96
C ALA A 158 0.72 24.59 13.21
#